data_bd9be883f5dfaa26947d493240d1ea44
#
_entry.id   bd9be883f5dfaa26947d493240d1ea44
#
_cell.length_a   1.000
_cell.length_b   1.000
_cell.length_c   1.000
_cell.angle_alpha   90.00
_cell.angle_beta   90.00
_cell.angle_gamma   90.00
#
_symmetry.space_group_name_H-M   'P 1'
#
loop_
_entity.id
_entity.type
_entity.pdbx_description
1 polymer ?
#
loop_
_entity_poly.entity_id
_entity_poly.type
_entity_poly.pdbx_seq_one_letter_code
_entity_poly.pdbx_strand_id
1 'polypeptide(L)'
;MIHRFVFNPFLENTYVVNMGNGEAIVVDSGCQTRREKQELENFLRENQLNVRYCLNTHLHVDHIYGNELLKENFGALSVASIKDQIPREISEKPIRRRYWPFADIEPQIDRYVKDGDRLVVGENEIHILETSGHSPGSLSFYIPALEAVFVGDLLEKSSRGTLQYIYSSAEQMEQSIKKILELP
;
A
#
# COMPACT_ATOMS: atom_id res chain seq x y z
N MET A 1 -1.33 7.03 16.34
CA MET A 1 -1.96 8.12 15.55
C MET A 1 -1.83 7.78 14.07
N ILE A 2 -2.91 7.93 13.29
CA ILE A 2 -2.91 7.69 11.84
C ILE A 2 -3.10 9.03 11.14
N HIS A 3 -2.21 9.35 10.19
CA HIS A 3 -2.31 10.54 9.34
C HIS A 3 -2.53 10.10 7.90
N ARG A 4 -3.45 10.77 7.18
CA ARG A 4 -3.78 10.47 5.79
C ARG A 4 -3.40 11.62 4.89
N PHE A 5 -2.68 11.32 3.83
CA PHE A 5 -2.52 12.17 2.65
C PHE A 5 -3.40 11.69 1.52
N VAL A 6 -3.70 12.59 0.59
CA VAL A 6 -4.35 12.25 -0.68
C VAL A 6 -3.42 12.73 -1.78
N PHE A 7 -2.81 11.80 -2.49
CA PHE A 7 -1.80 12.09 -3.48
C PHE A 7 -2.23 11.68 -4.89
N ASN A 8 -1.46 12.12 -5.86
CA ASN A 8 -1.57 11.87 -7.28
C ASN A 8 -2.97 12.11 -7.89
N PRO A 9 -3.12 12.07 -9.24
CA PRO A 9 -4.41 12.32 -9.90
C PRO A 9 -5.51 11.29 -9.63
N PHE A 10 -5.15 10.11 -9.06
CA PHE A 10 -6.12 9.07 -8.69
C PHE A 10 -6.72 9.29 -7.32
N LEU A 11 -6.26 10.30 -6.58
CA LEU A 11 -6.68 10.60 -5.20
C LEU A 11 -6.38 9.42 -4.26
N GLU A 12 -5.24 8.76 -4.49
CA GLU A 12 -4.75 7.66 -3.67
C GLU A 12 -4.55 8.12 -2.22
N ASN A 13 -4.87 7.24 -1.27
CA ASN A 13 -4.75 7.51 0.16
C ASN A 13 -3.46 6.89 0.73
N THR A 14 -2.44 7.70 0.89
CA THR A 14 -1.23 7.34 1.62
C THR A 14 -1.43 7.53 3.12
N TYR A 15 -1.17 6.50 3.92
CA TYR A 15 -1.30 6.58 5.38
C TYR A 15 0.06 6.51 6.06
N VAL A 16 0.34 7.47 6.94
CA VAL A 16 1.44 7.39 7.90
C VAL A 16 0.88 6.97 9.25
N VAL A 17 1.37 5.86 9.76
CA VAL A 17 0.92 5.29 11.04
C VAL A 17 2.07 5.36 12.04
N ASN A 18 1.92 6.20 13.07
CA ASN A 18 2.83 6.23 14.20
C ASN A 18 2.57 5.03 15.09
N MET A 19 3.56 4.16 15.20
CA MET A 19 3.52 2.90 15.94
C MET A 19 3.99 3.04 17.39
N GLY A 20 4.30 4.26 17.83
CA GLY A 20 4.85 4.56 19.15
C GLY A 20 6.38 4.69 19.14
N ASN A 21 6.92 5.38 20.15
CA ASN A 21 8.36 5.56 20.36
C ASN A 21 9.13 6.12 19.14
N GLY A 22 8.46 6.94 18.30
CA GLY A 22 9.04 7.48 17.06
C GLY A 22 9.11 6.48 15.90
N GLU A 23 8.68 5.24 16.07
CA GLU A 23 8.60 4.24 14.99
C GLU A 23 7.32 4.43 14.18
N ALA A 24 7.41 4.27 12.87
CA ALA A 24 6.28 4.43 11.95
C ALA A 24 6.30 3.42 10.80
N ILE A 25 5.14 3.27 10.16
CA ILE A 25 4.99 2.66 8.86
C ILE A 25 4.28 3.64 7.92
N VAL A 26 4.50 3.46 6.62
CA VAL A 26 3.71 4.11 5.59
C VAL A 26 2.95 3.02 4.82
N VAL A 27 1.64 3.17 4.68
CA VAL A 27 0.81 2.26 3.86
C VAL A 27 0.48 2.99 2.58
N ASP A 28 0.82 2.38 1.48
CA ASP A 28 0.79 2.88 0.11
C ASP A 28 1.43 4.28 0.00
N SER A 29 2.44 4.41 -0.78
CA SER A 29 3.15 5.68 -0.92
C SER A 29 2.89 6.26 -2.31
N GLY A 30 1.77 6.97 -2.44
CA GLY A 30 1.30 7.49 -3.72
C GLY A 30 1.89 8.84 -4.14
N CYS A 31 2.83 9.41 -3.40
CA CYS A 31 3.39 10.73 -3.68
C CYS A 31 4.19 10.74 -4.99
N GLN A 32 3.57 11.26 -6.05
CA GLN A 32 4.11 11.28 -7.42
C GLN A 32 4.96 12.51 -7.68
N THR A 33 4.43 13.69 -7.41
CA THR A 33 5.07 14.96 -7.74
C THR A 33 6.14 15.33 -6.71
N ARG A 34 7.09 16.19 -7.12
CA ARG A 34 8.09 16.74 -6.19
C ARG A 34 7.44 17.41 -4.97
N ARG A 35 6.32 18.08 -5.16
CA ARG A 35 5.59 18.75 -4.06
C ARG A 35 5.03 17.73 -3.08
N GLU A 36 4.38 16.67 -3.56
CA GLU A 36 3.83 15.61 -2.74
C GLU A 36 4.92 14.86 -1.98
N LYS A 37 6.04 14.55 -2.66
CA LYS A 37 7.22 13.92 -2.04
C LYS A 37 7.77 14.78 -0.90
N GLN A 38 7.90 16.09 -1.12
CA GLN A 38 8.36 17.02 -0.10
C GLN A 38 7.37 17.15 1.06
N GLU A 39 6.07 17.10 0.78
CA GLU A 39 5.01 17.15 1.80
C GLU A 39 5.10 15.94 2.73
N LEU A 40 5.19 14.73 2.17
CA LEU A 40 5.37 13.51 2.96
C LEU A 40 6.68 13.53 3.76
N GLU A 41 7.80 13.89 3.13
CA GLU A 41 9.11 13.95 3.77
C GLU A 41 9.14 14.96 4.92
N ASN A 42 8.61 16.16 4.73
CA ASN A 42 8.53 17.19 5.78
C ASN A 42 7.73 16.67 6.97
N PHE A 43 6.55 16.08 6.72
CA PHE A 43 5.72 15.53 7.78
C PHE A 43 6.47 14.47 8.61
N LEU A 44 7.16 13.54 7.95
CA LEU A 44 7.92 12.49 8.63
C LEU A 44 9.06 13.07 9.48
N ARG A 45 9.80 14.07 8.95
CA ARG A 45 10.90 14.72 9.67
C ARG A 45 10.42 15.59 10.82
N GLU A 46 9.40 16.41 10.62
CA GLU A 46 8.84 17.31 11.64
C GLU A 46 8.28 16.52 12.82
N ASN A 47 7.70 15.33 12.56
CA ASN A 47 7.21 14.46 13.60
C ASN A 47 8.26 13.46 14.14
N GLN A 48 9.52 13.55 13.68
CA GLN A 48 10.63 12.69 14.09
C GLN A 48 10.33 11.20 13.96
N LEU A 49 9.67 10.81 12.84
CA LEU A 49 9.24 9.44 12.59
C LEU A 49 10.31 8.65 11.85
N ASN A 50 10.68 7.52 12.41
CA ASN A 50 11.55 6.51 11.82
C ASN A 50 10.69 5.48 11.07
N VAL A 51 10.66 5.55 9.75
CA VAL A 51 9.82 4.68 8.93
C VAL A 51 10.49 3.31 8.77
N ARG A 52 9.90 2.28 9.36
CA ARG A 52 10.42 0.89 9.29
C ARG A 52 10.02 0.18 8.02
N TYR A 53 8.77 0.36 7.61
CA TYR A 53 8.21 -0.29 6.42
C TYR A 53 7.39 0.68 5.58
N CYS A 54 7.51 0.53 4.26
CA CYS A 54 6.53 0.96 3.28
C CYS A 54 5.71 -0.27 2.89
N LEU A 55 4.47 -0.35 3.37
CA LEU A 55 3.58 -1.49 3.13
C LEU A 55 2.73 -1.20 1.89
N ASN A 56 2.86 -1.99 0.84
CA ASN A 56 2.04 -1.84 -0.35
C ASN A 56 0.88 -2.83 -0.32
N THR A 57 -0.34 -2.30 -0.31
CA THR A 57 -1.55 -3.12 -0.40
C THR A 57 -1.58 -3.89 -1.71
N HIS A 58 -1.10 -3.28 -2.78
CA HIS A 58 -0.87 -3.87 -4.08
C HIS A 58 0.16 -3.04 -4.88
N LEU A 59 0.54 -3.51 -6.07
CA LEU A 59 1.62 -2.88 -6.85
C LEU A 59 1.13 -2.04 -8.03
N HIS A 60 -0.08 -1.49 -8.01
CA HIS A 60 -0.44 -0.46 -8.96
C HIS A 60 0.41 0.80 -8.75
N VAL A 61 0.71 1.47 -9.83
CA VAL A 61 1.74 2.51 -9.87
C VAL A 61 1.42 3.69 -8.94
N ASP A 62 0.16 4.02 -8.79
CA ASP A 62 -0.32 5.11 -7.93
C ASP A 62 -0.12 4.83 -6.43
N HIS A 63 0.05 3.57 -6.03
CA HIS A 63 0.34 3.16 -4.64
C HIS A 63 1.83 3.04 -4.31
N ILE A 64 2.73 3.21 -5.31
CA ILE A 64 4.17 2.95 -5.15
C ILE A 64 5.09 4.09 -5.56
N TYR A 65 4.56 5.22 -6.00
CA TYR A 65 5.35 6.37 -6.47
C TYR A 65 6.40 6.88 -5.46
N GLY A 66 6.15 6.75 -4.19
CA GLY A 66 7.01 7.21 -3.11
C GLY A 66 7.90 6.14 -2.49
N ASN A 67 7.83 4.88 -2.93
CA ASN A 67 8.61 3.79 -2.33
C ASN A 67 10.12 4.09 -2.33
N GLU A 68 10.64 4.56 -3.46
CA GLU A 68 12.06 4.93 -3.59
C GLU A 68 12.45 6.06 -2.61
N LEU A 69 11.62 7.11 -2.51
CA LEU A 69 11.83 8.20 -1.53
C LEU A 69 11.97 7.66 -0.10
N LEU A 70 11.03 6.79 0.31
CA LEU A 70 11.03 6.23 1.66
C LEU A 70 12.24 5.33 1.91
N LYS A 71 12.65 4.57 0.91
CA LYS A 71 13.85 3.73 0.97
C LYS A 71 15.12 4.55 1.09
N GLU A 72 15.31 5.55 0.21
CA GLU A 72 16.53 6.34 0.15
C GLU A 72 16.68 7.30 1.33
N ASN A 73 15.62 7.99 1.72
CA ASN A 73 15.67 9.06 2.71
C ASN A 73 15.39 8.62 4.16
N PHE A 74 14.74 7.44 4.33
CA PHE A 74 14.35 6.92 5.64
C PHE A 74 14.80 5.48 5.90
N GLY A 75 15.37 4.80 4.91
CA GLY A 75 15.78 3.39 5.05
C GLY A 75 14.62 2.41 5.20
N ALA A 76 13.41 2.82 4.83
CA ALA A 76 12.23 1.99 4.94
C ALA A 76 12.31 0.78 4.00
N LEU A 77 11.92 -0.40 4.50
CA LEU A 77 11.82 -1.60 3.68
C LEU A 77 10.46 -1.67 3.00
N SER A 78 10.47 -1.82 1.67
CA SER A 78 9.24 -2.01 0.89
C SER A 78 8.73 -3.44 1.02
N VAL A 79 7.45 -3.60 1.35
CA VAL A 79 6.78 -4.87 1.60
C VAL A 79 5.57 -5.03 0.71
N ALA A 80 5.42 -6.16 0.04
CA ALA A 80 4.29 -6.44 -0.85
C ALA A 80 4.02 -7.96 -0.99
N SER A 81 2.98 -8.31 -1.74
CA SER A 81 2.75 -9.69 -2.18
C SER A 81 3.52 -10.01 -3.46
N ILE A 82 4.14 -11.19 -3.52
CA ILE A 82 4.76 -11.69 -4.76
C ILE A 82 3.73 -11.89 -5.89
N LYS A 83 2.45 -12.11 -5.55
CA LYS A 83 1.40 -12.35 -6.53
C LYS A 83 1.09 -11.16 -7.42
N ASP A 84 1.46 -9.95 -7.02
CA ASP A 84 1.25 -8.73 -7.82
C ASP A 84 2.38 -8.44 -8.79
N GLN A 85 3.50 -9.13 -8.68
CA GLN A 85 4.60 -8.98 -9.63
C GLN A 85 4.21 -9.48 -11.03
N ILE A 86 3.51 -10.61 -11.11
CA ILE A 86 3.08 -11.23 -12.38
C ILE A 86 2.02 -10.39 -13.13
N PRO A 87 0.92 -9.94 -12.48
CA PRO A 87 -0.06 -9.06 -13.12
C PRO A 87 0.56 -7.80 -13.70
N ARG A 88 1.54 -7.24 -13.02
CA ARG A 88 2.25 -6.06 -13.48
C ARG A 88 3.00 -6.32 -14.79
N GLU A 89 3.71 -7.44 -14.90
CA GLU A 89 4.41 -7.83 -16.12
C GLU A 89 3.48 -8.05 -17.31
N ILE A 90 2.27 -8.58 -17.07
CA ILE A 90 1.28 -8.90 -18.09
C ILE A 90 0.48 -7.66 -18.51
N SER A 91 0.00 -6.86 -17.55
CA SER A 91 -0.97 -5.80 -17.82
C SER A 91 -0.35 -4.51 -18.34
N GLU A 92 0.91 -4.24 -18.02
CA GLU A 92 1.46 -2.91 -18.23
C GLU A 92 2.08 -2.68 -19.61
N LYS A 93 2.60 -3.69 -20.28
CA LYS A 93 3.38 -3.50 -21.51
C LYS A 93 2.63 -2.89 -22.72
N PRO A 94 1.36 -3.19 -23.03
CA PRO A 94 0.65 -2.56 -24.14
C PRO A 94 -0.14 -1.30 -23.77
N ILE A 95 -0.73 -1.25 -22.57
CA ILE A 95 -1.63 -0.18 -22.13
C ILE A 95 -0.84 0.99 -21.55
N ARG A 96 0.25 0.71 -20.88
CA ARG A 96 1.13 1.65 -20.21
C ARG A 96 1.59 2.82 -21.09
N ARG A 97 2.06 2.55 -22.30
CA ARG A 97 2.56 3.59 -23.22
C ARG A 97 1.47 4.56 -23.72
N ARG A 98 0.22 4.14 -23.74
CA ARG A 98 -0.87 4.94 -24.32
C ARG A 98 -1.53 5.89 -23.30
N TYR A 99 -1.59 5.49 -22.04
CA TYR A 99 -2.32 6.22 -21.01
C TYR A 99 -1.44 6.72 -19.85
N TRP A 100 -0.17 6.33 -19.81
CA TRP A 100 0.68 6.59 -18.63
C TRP A 100 2.13 6.86 -18.98
N PRO A 101 2.52 8.15 -19.18
CA PRO A 101 3.90 8.51 -19.49
C PRO A 101 4.89 8.30 -18.32
N PHE A 102 4.43 7.95 -17.12
CA PHE A 102 5.25 7.83 -15.92
C PHE A 102 5.37 6.38 -15.38
N ALA A 103 5.02 5.42 -16.19
CA ALA A 103 4.86 4.02 -15.78
C ALA A 103 6.16 3.19 -15.74
N ASP A 104 7.33 3.80 -15.84
CA ASP A 104 8.63 3.08 -15.81
C ASP A 104 9.17 2.90 -14.38
N ILE A 105 8.33 3.03 -13.36
CA ILE A 105 8.71 2.78 -11.97
C ILE A 105 8.58 1.29 -11.67
N GLU A 106 9.69 0.61 -11.50
CA GLU A 106 9.73 -0.75 -10.96
C GLU A 106 9.95 -0.69 -9.46
N PRO A 107 8.97 -1.10 -8.64
CA PRO A 107 9.16 -1.09 -7.19
C PRO A 107 10.24 -2.10 -6.82
N GLN A 108 11.23 -1.62 -6.08
CA GLN A 108 12.19 -2.48 -5.41
C GLN A 108 11.53 -3.02 -4.14
N ILE A 109 11.03 -4.25 -4.18
CA ILE A 109 10.41 -4.89 -3.00
C ILE A 109 11.48 -5.62 -2.21
N ASP A 110 11.69 -5.19 -0.97
CA ASP A 110 12.70 -5.75 -0.07
C ASP A 110 12.20 -7.02 0.63
N ARG A 111 10.89 -7.14 0.85
CA ARG A 111 10.30 -8.29 1.52
C ARG A 111 8.93 -8.65 0.94
N TYR A 112 8.76 -9.89 0.55
CA TYR A 112 7.46 -10.45 0.19
C TYR A 112 6.79 -11.10 1.41
N VAL A 113 5.47 -10.87 1.53
CA VAL A 113 4.61 -11.41 2.59
C VAL A 113 3.38 -12.07 2.01
N LYS A 114 2.71 -12.87 2.84
CA LYS A 114 1.50 -13.63 2.50
C LYS A 114 0.52 -13.64 3.65
N ASP A 115 -0.66 -14.18 3.40
CA ASP A 115 -1.71 -14.37 4.41
C ASP A 115 -1.19 -15.04 5.69
N GLY A 116 -1.55 -14.48 6.84
CA GLY A 116 -1.17 -14.97 8.15
C GLY A 116 0.23 -14.56 8.63
N ASP A 117 1.05 -13.97 7.77
CA ASP A 117 2.32 -13.40 8.21
C ASP A 117 2.09 -12.22 9.18
N ARG A 118 3.10 -11.95 10.01
CA ARG A 118 3.09 -10.81 10.93
C ARG A 118 4.38 -10.02 10.80
N LEU A 119 4.25 -8.70 10.90
CA LEU A 119 5.36 -7.77 11.06
C LEU A 119 5.26 -7.14 12.44
N VAL A 120 6.41 -6.82 13.03
CA VAL A 120 6.49 -6.16 14.33
C VAL A 120 7.19 -4.81 14.14
N VAL A 121 6.58 -3.75 14.66
CA VAL A 121 7.17 -2.40 14.71
C VAL A 121 6.96 -1.83 16.11
N GLY A 122 8.06 -1.60 16.82
CA GLY A 122 8.00 -1.30 18.25
C GLY A 122 7.35 -2.45 19.00
N GLU A 123 6.29 -2.16 19.77
CA GLU A 123 5.52 -3.15 20.53
C GLU A 123 4.27 -3.66 19.79
N ASN A 124 4.05 -3.19 18.57
CA ASN A 124 2.81 -3.45 17.83
C ASN A 124 3.03 -4.49 16.74
N GLU A 125 2.04 -5.38 16.56
CA GLU A 125 1.97 -6.33 15.46
C GLU A 125 1.10 -5.78 14.32
N ILE A 126 1.50 -6.10 13.09
CA ILE A 126 0.74 -5.86 11.87
C ILE A 126 0.43 -7.22 11.30
N HIS A 127 -0.84 -7.57 11.23
CA HIS A 127 -1.31 -8.82 10.66
C HIS A 127 -1.53 -8.65 9.17
N ILE A 128 -0.93 -9.54 8.39
CA ILE A 128 -1.06 -9.55 6.93
C ILE A 128 -2.25 -10.42 6.55
N LEU A 129 -3.19 -9.84 5.83
CA LEU A 129 -4.37 -10.52 5.32
C LEU A 129 -4.35 -10.48 3.79
N GLU A 130 -4.42 -11.65 3.14
CA GLU A 130 -4.64 -11.69 1.70
C GLU A 130 -6.10 -11.31 1.42
N THR A 131 -6.28 -10.28 0.62
CA THR A 131 -7.58 -9.70 0.26
C THR A 131 -7.64 -9.47 -1.25
N SER A 132 -7.38 -10.56 -1.98
CA SER A 132 -7.42 -10.57 -3.45
C SER A 132 -8.78 -10.19 -4.00
N GLY A 133 -8.80 -9.73 -5.24
CA GLY A 133 -10.01 -9.37 -5.97
C GLY A 133 -9.80 -8.20 -6.91
N HIS A 134 -9.32 -7.07 -6.41
CA HIS A 134 -8.86 -5.95 -7.25
C HIS A 134 -7.60 -6.36 -8.02
N SER A 135 -6.61 -6.88 -7.31
CA SER A 135 -5.46 -7.57 -7.87
C SER A 135 -5.27 -8.93 -7.19
N PRO A 136 -4.53 -9.88 -7.82
CA PRO A 136 -4.26 -11.20 -7.24
C PRO A 136 -3.42 -11.15 -5.97
N GLY A 137 -2.59 -10.12 -5.82
CA GLY A 137 -1.70 -9.92 -4.70
C GLY A 137 -2.17 -8.87 -3.71
N SER A 138 -3.43 -8.41 -3.81
CA SER A 138 -3.97 -7.44 -2.86
C SER A 138 -3.88 -7.95 -1.43
N LEU A 139 -3.34 -7.11 -0.55
CA LEU A 139 -3.18 -7.33 0.88
C LEU A 139 -3.96 -6.28 1.67
N SER A 140 -4.40 -6.68 2.85
CA SER A 140 -4.84 -5.74 3.89
C SER A 140 -3.94 -5.86 5.11
N PHE A 141 -3.69 -4.74 5.77
CA PHE A 141 -2.83 -4.65 6.94
C PHE A 141 -3.67 -4.31 8.16
N TYR A 142 -3.88 -5.28 9.04
CA TYR A 142 -4.64 -5.10 10.28
C TYR A 142 -3.68 -4.85 11.46
N ILE A 143 -3.93 -3.80 12.21
CA ILE A 143 -3.16 -3.43 13.39
C ILE A 143 -4.09 -3.50 14.61
N PRO A 144 -4.14 -4.62 15.34
CA PRO A 144 -5.08 -4.82 16.44
C PRO A 144 -5.01 -3.73 17.51
N ALA A 145 -3.80 -3.30 17.88
CA ALA A 145 -3.60 -2.28 18.90
C ALA A 145 -4.18 -0.89 18.54
N LEU A 146 -4.47 -0.66 17.27
CA LEU A 146 -5.08 0.58 16.77
C LEU A 146 -6.52 0.37 16.30
N GLU A 147 -7.05 -0.86 16.39
CA GLU A 147 -8.35 -1.26 15.84
C GLU A 147 -8.53 -0.75 14.39
N ALA A 148 -7.46 -0.85 13.59
CA ALA A 148 -7.41 -0.27 12.25
C ALA A 148 -6.99 -1.30 11.21
N VAL A 149 -7.63 -1.27 10.03
CA VAL A 149 -7.28 -2.06 8.87
C VAL A 149 -7.13 -1.17 7.64
N PHE A 150 -6.03 -1.34 6.91
CA PHE A 150 -5.74 -0.65 5.65
C PHE A 150 -5.98 -1.62 4.51
N VAL A 151 -6.92 -1.33 3.64
CA VAL A 151 -7.47 -2.30 2.68
C VAL A 151 -7.15 -1.99 1.21
N GLY A 152 -6.47 -0.87 0.94
CA GLY A 152 -6.19 -0.42 -0.42
C GLY A 152 -7.47 -0.35 -1.27
N ASP A 153 -7.36 -0.83 -2.50
CA ASP A 153 -8.46 -0.82 -3.47
C ASP A 153 -9.45 -2.00 -3.31
N LEU A 154 -9.48 -2.64 -2.15
CA LEU A 154 -10.57 -3.55 -1.82
C LEU A 154 -11.88 -2.78 -1.60
N LEU A 155 -11.81 -1.67 -0.86
CA LEU A 155 -12.94 -0.81 -0.53
C LEU A 155 -12.60 0.67 -0.75
N GLU A 156 -13.50 1.38 -1.39
CA GLU A 156 -13.51 2.82 -1.54
C GLU A 156 -14.61 3.44 -0.68
N LYS A 157 -14.66 4.78 -0.60
CA LYS A 157 -15.60 5.51 0.28
C LYS A 157 -17.06 5.09 0.17
N SER A 158 -17.52 4.71 -1.03
CA SER A 158 -18.94 4.39 -1.28
C SER A 158 -19.14 3.15 -2.14
N SER A 159 -18.06 2.42 -2.42
CA SER A 159 -18.09 1.24 -3.29
C SER A 159 -16.97 0.26 -2.94
N ARG A 160 -16.99 -0.87 -3.60
CA ARG A 160 -15.80 -1.71 -3.73
C ARG A 160 -14.87 -1.13 -4.79
N GLY A 161 -13.58 -1.49 -4.75
CA GLY A 161 -12.60 -1.12 -5.75
C GLY A 161 -12.94 -1.63 -7.15
N THR A 162 -12.28 -1.09 -8.15
CA THR A 162 -12.52 -1.44 -9.56
C THR A 162 -12.15 -2.90 -9.87
N LEU A 163 -12.91 -3.50 -10.77
CA LEU A 163 -12.72 -4.87 -11.30
C LEU A 163 -12.46 -4.87 -12.81
N GLN A 164 -11.97 -3.76 -13.35
CA GLN A 164 -11.80 -3.62 -14.81
C GLN A 164 -10.52 -4.27 -15.37
N TYR A 165 -9.64 -4.79 -14.52
CA TYR A 165 -8.43 -5.45 -14.97
C TYR A 165 -8.70 -6.92 -15.32
N ILE A 166 -7.95 -7.46 -16.28
CA ILE A 166 -8.11 -8.85 -16.75
C ILE A 166 -7.86 -9.88 -15.64
N TYR A 167 -7.13 -9.52 -14.62
CA TYR A 167 -6.79 -10.36 -13.48
C TYR A 167 -7.68 -10.12 -12.26
N SER A 168 -8.61 -9.16 -12.32
CA SER A 168 -9.55 -8.90 -11.22
C SER A 168 -10.59 -10.00 -11.10
N SER A 169 -11.06 -10.27 -9.87
CA SER A 169 -12.05 -11.29 -9.57
C SER A 169 -13.11 -10.77 -8.61
N ALA A 170 -14.35 -10.71 -9.07
CA ALA A 170 -15.49 -10.29 -8.25
C ALA A 170 -15.74 -11.25 -7.10
N GLU A 171 -15.59 -12.57 -7.34
CA GLU A 171 -15.78 -13.59 -6.32
C GLU A 171 -14.74 -13.48 -5.19
N GLN A 172 -13.46 -13.33 -5.54
CA GLN A 172 -12.41 -13.15 -4.55
C GLN A 172 -12.58 -11.85 -3.76
N MET A 173 -12.98 -10.76 -4.43
CA MET A 173 -13.25 -9.48 -3.77
C MET A 173 -14.37 -9.59 -2.75
N GLU A 174 -15.46 -10.30 -3.07
CA GLU A 174 -16.57 -10.53 -2.14
C GLU A 174 -16.13 -11.34 -0.92
N GLN A 175 -15.35 -12.40 -1.12
CA GLN A 175 -14.77 -13.20 -0.04
C GLN A 175 -13.82 -12.35 0.83
N SER A 176 -13.00 -11.50 0.22
CA SER A 176 -12.09 -10.60 0.90
C SER A 176 -12.81 -9.56 1.74
N ILE A 177 -13.90 -8.98 1.23
CA ILE A 177 -14.74 -8.03 1.99
C ILE A 177 -15.34 -8.72 3.22
N LYS A 178 -15.89 -9.95 3.06
CA LYS A 178 -16.41 -10.72 4.20
C LYS A 178 -15.34 -10.95 5.26
N LYS A 179 -14.13 -11.34 4.85
CA LYS A 179 -12.99 -11.54 5.76
C LYS A 179 -12.65 -10.28 6.57
N ILE A 180 -12.70 -9.10 5.96
CA ILE A 180 -12.43 -7.83 6.65
C ILE A 180 -13.56 -7.49 7.64
N LEU A 181 -14.82 -7.75 7.27
CA LEU A 181 -15.98 -7.49 8.14
C LEU A 181 -16.07 -8.43 9.36
N GLU A 182 -15.33 -9.54 9.37
CA GLU A 182 -15.23 -10.47 10.49
C GLU A 182 -14.12 -10.11 11.49
N LEU A 183 -13.33 -9.07 11.21
CA LEU A 183 -12.33 -8.58 12.15
C LEU A 183 -13.00 -8.00 13.42
N PRO A 184 -12.37 -8.20 14.59
CA PRO A 184 -12.90 -7.68 15.86
C PRO A 184 -12.91 -6.16 15.95
#